data_c9571c4bae0a3e065663787c0cb08a60
#
_entry.id   c9571c4bae0a3e065663787c0cb08a60
#
_cell.length_a   1.000
_cell.length_b   1.000
_cell.length_c   1.000
_cell.angle_alpha   90.00
_cell.angle_beta   90.00
_cell.angle_gamma   90.00
#
_symmetry.space_group_name_H-M   'P 1'
#
loop_
_entity.id
_entity.type
_entity.pdbx_description
1 polymer ?
#
loop_
_entity_poly.entity_id
_entity_poly.type
_entity_poly.pdbx_seq_one_letter_code
_entity_poly.pdbx_strand_id
1 'polypeptide(L)'
;VEDLLDLAESIGVKRVVFFNFVPTGRGKENLWLDLDPFEREEFLRTIFKEMRRRRLEIVSTAPQYGRVVLQLSGGRVSAPTHFYVGGDPIVRAVAEFVGGCGAGRVYAAVQPDGTLIPCVFMPIPVGSLRKHSFWELWTTSPLLRSLRDRGNLKGYCGRCPYRNVCGGCRARAYGYFRDPLAPDPGCVYNARYWKKLEATHEEKRVSRVQIT
;
A
#
# COMPACT_ATOMS: atom_id res chain seq x y z
N VAL A 1 17.26 1.20 -10.11
CA VAL A 1 15.99 0.59 -10.62
C VAL A 1 16.23 0.08 -12.03
N GLU A 2 16.78 0.90 -12.92
CA GLU A 2 16.98 0.57 -14.34
C GLU A 2 17.85 -0.69 -14.51
N ASP A 3 19.00 -0.77 -13.84
CA ASP A 3 19.90 -1.92 -13.89
C ASP A 3 19.21 -3.23 -13.47
N LEU A 4 18.35 -3.18 -12.46
CA LEU A 4 17.54 -4.33 -12.04
C LEU A 4 16.56 -4.75 -13.13
N LEU A 5 15.94 -3.80 -13.81
CA LEU A 5 15.01 -4.08 -14.89
C LEU A 5 15.73 -4.61 -16.13
N ASP A 6 16.93 -4.10 -16.43
CA ASP A 6 17.79 -4.59 -17.51
C ASP A 6 18.20 -6.05 -17.26
N LEU A 7 18.61 -6.36 -16.02
CA LEU A 7 18.89 -7.73 -15.61
C LEU A 7 17.65 -8.62 -15.77
N ALA A 8 16.48 -8.17 -15.28
CA ALA A 8 15.24 -8.94 -15.37
C ALA A 8 14.87 -9.26 -16.82
N GLU A 9 15.00 -8.30 -17.74
CA GLU A 9 14.78 -8.52 -19.17
C GLU A 9 15.80 -9.50 -19.78
N SER A 10 17.08 -9.33 -19.41
CA SER A 10 18.16 -10.17 -19.96
C SER A 10 18.00 -11.66 -19.62
N ILE A 11 17.41 -11.97 -18.47
CA ILE A 11 17.16 -13.36 -18.02
C ILE A 11 15.73 -13.85 -18.34
N GLY A 12 14.95 -13.08 -19.12
CA GLY A 12 13.66 -13.48 -19.60
C GLY A 12 12.49 -13.36 -18.61
N VAL A 13 12.63 -12.58 -17.55
CA VAL A 13 11.54 -12.26 -16.62
C VAL A 13 10.45 -11.49 -17.36
N LYS A 14 9.18 -11.84 -17.13
CA LYS A 14 8.03 -11.19 -17.78
C LYS A 14 7.34 -10.18 -16.86
N ARG A 15 7.45 -10.35 -15.54
CA ARG A 15 6.81 -9.50 -14.56
C ARG A 15 7.75 -9.21 -13.40
N VAL A 16 7.90 -7.94 -13.04
CA VAL A 16 8.61 -7.46 -11.85
C VAL A 16 7.62 -6.82 -10.89
N VAL A 17 7.66 -7.22 -9.63
CA VAL A 17 6.78 -6.70 -8.57
C VAL A 17 7.63 -5.98 -7.53
N PHE A 18 7.44 -4.69 -7.39
CA PHE A 18 8.08 -3.90 -6.32
C PHE A 18 7.19 -3.86 -5.08
N PHE A 19 7.64 -4.50 -4.03
CA PHE A 19 6.91 -4.52 -2.75
C PHE A 19 7.10 -3.22 -1.98
N ASN A 20 5.98 -2.67 -1.52
CA ASN A 20 5.97 -1.52 -0.65
C ASN A 20 6.40 -1.92 0.77
N PHE A 21 7.37 -1.19 1.34
CA PHE A 21 7.75 -1.42 2.73
C PHE A 21 6.57 -1.11 3.68
N VAL A 22 6.35 -2.00 4.63
CA VAL A 22 5.36 -1.85 5.70
C VAL A 22 6.01 -2.21 7.03
N PRO A 23 5.98 -1.31 8.04
CA PRO A 23 6.61 -1.56 9.34
C PRO A 23 5.80 -2.56 10.18
N THR A 24 5.93 -3.84 9.84
CA THR A 24 5.30 -4.97 10.53
C THR A 24 6.35 -6.03 10.86
N GLY A 25 6.10 -6.86 11.87
CA GLY A 25 7.07 -7.85 12.33
C GLY A 25 8.44 -7.20 12.59
N ARG A 26 9.51 -7.81 12.09
CA ARG A 26 10.88 -7.28 12.16
C ARG A 26 11.10 -5.97 11.40
N GLY A 27 10.23 -5.65 10.44
CA GLY A 27 10.27 -4.37 9.73
C GLY A 27 10.12 -3.15 10.65
N LYS A 28 9.54 -3.32 11.84
CA LYS A 28 9.46 -2.25 12.86
C LYS A 28 10.81 -1.79 13.39
N GLU A 29 11.82 -2.66 13.31
CA GLU A 29 13.19 -2.38 13.74
C GLU A 29 14.02 -1.73 12.63
N ASN A 30 13.51 -1.73 11.40
CA ASN A 30 14.19 -1.28 10.19
C ASN A 30 13.45 -0.12 9.50
N LEU A 31 12.87 0.80 10.26
CA LEU A 31 12.08 1.93 9.72
C LEU A 31 12.90 2.84 8.80
N TRP A 32 14.21 2.89 9.00
CA TRP A 32 15.17 3.64 8.19
C TRP A 32 15.29 3.13 6.74
N LEU A 33 14.78 1.92 6.44
CA LEU A 33 14.70 1.37 5.09
C LEU A 33 13.48 1.86 4.32
N ASP A 34 12.52 2.52 4.98
CA ASP A 34 11.34 3.02 4.28
C ASP A 34 11.70 4.30 3.51
N LEU A 35 11.22 4.38 2.28
CA LEU A 35 11.39 5.58 1.47
C LEU A 35 10.56 6.72 2.04
N ASP A 36 11.11 7.93 2.01
CA ASP A 36 10.32 9.12 2.30
C ASP A 36 9.19 9.31 1.26
N PRO A 37 8.22 10.20 1.50
CA PRO A 37 7.11 10.41 0.58
C PRO A 37 7.53 10.89 -0.82
N PHE A 38 8.61 11.66 -0.94
CA PHE A 38 9.06 12.22 -2.20
C PHE A 38 9.88 11.20 -2.98
N GLU A 39 10.81 10.50 -2.34
CA GLU A 39 11.54 9.37 -2.90
C GLU A 39 10.59 8.30 -3.43
N ARG A 40 9.55 7.98 -2.64
CA ARG A 40 8.52 7.02 -3.04
C ARG A 40 7.73 7.50 -4.25
N GLU A 41 7.35 8.76 -4.29
CA GLU A 41 6.65 9.35 -5.42
C GLU A 41 7.49 9.27 -6.70
N GLU A 42 8.78 9.64 -6.62
CA GLU A 42 9.73 9.58 -7.71
C GLU A 42 9.93 8.13 -8.20
N PHE A 43 10.16 7.21 -7.26
CA PHE A 43 10.26 5.79 -7.55
C PHE A 43 9.02 5.26 -8.31
N LEU A 44 7.81 5.58 -7.85
CA LEU A 44 6.57 5.12 -8.49
C LEU A 44 6.39 5.74 -9.88
N ARG A 45 6.83 6.97 -10.08
CA ARG A 45 6.86 7.63 -11.41
C ARG A 45 7.85 6.96 -12.35
N THR A 46 9.03 6.62 -11.85
CA THR A 46 10.09 5.94 -12.60
C THR A 46 9.62 4.56 -13.06
N ILE A 47 9.11 3.72 -12.19
CA ILE A 47 8.65 2.38 -12.58
C ILE A 47 7.48 2.43 -13.57
N PHE A 48 6.62 3.44 -13.53
CA PHE A 48 5.58 3.62 -14.53
C PHE A 48 6.14 4.02 -15.90
N LYS A 49 7.13 4.91 -15.94
CA LYS A 49 7.82 5.29 -17.19
C LYS A 49 8.53 4.08 -17.80
N GLU A 50 9.25 3.32 -16.99
CA GLU A 50 9.97 2.13 -17.42
C GLU A 50 9.03 1.05 -17.94
N MET A 51 7.89 0.82 -17.29
CA MET A 51 6.87 -0.12 -17.78
C MET A 51 6.38 0.23 -19.19
N ARG A 52 6.29 1.52 -19.54
CA ARG A 52 5.88 1.97 -20.88
C ARG A 52 6.96 1.82 -21.94
N ARG A 53 8.21 1.71 -21.55
CA ARG A 53 9.37 1.63 -22.44
C ARG A 53 9.84 0.19 -22.67
N ARG A 54 9.51 -0.69 -21.74
CA ARG A 54 9.98 -2.08 -21.69
C ARG A 54 8.88 -3.06 -22.06
N ARG A 55 9.28 -4.30 -22.36
CA ARG A 55 8.36 -5.43 -22.55
C ARG A 55 8.02 -6.14 -21.23
N LEU A 56 8.47 -5.57 -20.10
CA LEU A 56 8.17 -6.05 -18.75
C LEU A 56 6.84 -5.50 -18.25
N GLU A 57 6.06 -6.35 -17.61
CA GLU A 57 4.99 -5.89 -16.74
C GLU A 57 5.60 -5.47 -15.40
N ILE A 58 5.49 -4.18 -15.07
CA ILE A 58 6.03 -3.63 -13.83
C ILE A 58 4.87 -3.16 -12.96
N VAL A 59 4.75 -3.76 -11.78
CA VAL A 59 3.69 -3.44 -10.82
C VAL A 59 4.26 -3.16 -9.43
N SER A 60 3.50 -2.46 -8.61
CA SER A 60 3.88 -2.19 -7.22
C SER A 60 2.73 -2.51 -6.27
N THR A 61 3.08 -3.00 -5.08
CA THR A 61 2.11 -3.18 -4.00
C THR A 61 1.80 -1.88 -3.25
N ALA A 62 2.43 -0.76 -3.64
CA ALA A 62 2.14 0.55 -3.09
C ALA A 62 0.80 1.08 -3.62
N PRO A 63 -0.22 1.34 -2.79
CA PRO A 63 -1.51 1.88 -3.25
C PRO A 63 -1.38 3.21 -3.99
N GLN A 64 -0.36 4.00 -3.68
CA GLN A 64 -0.07 5.26 -4.36
C GLN A 64 0.23 5.07 -5.84
N TYR A 65 0.69 3.88 -6.25
CA TYR A 65 0.95 3.58 -7.65
C TYR A 65 -0.29 3.76 -8.52
N GLY A 66 -1.47 3.33 -8.04
CA GLY A 66 -2.74 3.55 -8.74
C GLY A 66 -3.01 5.03 -9.04
N ARG A 67 -2.74 5.91 -8.07
CA ARG A 67 -2.86 7.37 -8.28
C ARG A 67 -1.83 7.90 -9.26
N VAL A 68 -0.56 7.51 -9.10
CA VAL A 68 0.53 7.98 -9.97
C VAL A 68 0.29 7.60 -11.42
N VAL A 69 -0.11 6.34 -11.66
CA VAL A 69 -0.44 5.84 -13.00
C VAL A 69 -1.62 6.62 -13.61
N LEU A 70 -2.68 6.85 -12.83
CA LEU A 70 -3.85 7.59 -13.30
C LEU A 70 -3.48 9.03 -13.68
N GLN A 71 -2.65 9.70 -12.87
CA GLN A 71 -2.18 11.07 -13.13
C GLN A 71 -1.30 11.13 -14.39
N LEU A 72 -0.30 10.26 -14.49
CA LEU A 72 0.65 10.27 -15.59
C LEU A 72 0.06 9.81 -16.94
N SER A 73 -1.01 9.01 -16.88
CA SER A 73 -1.72 8.57 -18.08
C SER A 73 -2.83 9.54 -18.53
N GLY A 74 -3.03 10.65 -17.81
CA GLY A 74 -4.16 11.55 -18.07
C GLY A 74 -5.52 10.86 -17.88
N GLY A 75 -5.62 9.98 -16.89
CA GLY A 75 -6.85 9.25 -16.57
C GLY A 75 -7.17 8.04 -17.46
N ARG A 76 -6.27 7.69 -18.39
CA ARG A 76 -6.52 6.62 -19.40
C ARG A 76 -6.16 5.22 -18.90
N VAL A 77 -5.33 5.11 -17.88
CA VAL A 77 -4.85 3.84 -17.36
C VAL A 77 -5.00 3.82 -15.85
N SER A 78 -5.32 2.67 -15.29
CA SER A 78 -5.35 2.45 -13.85
C SER A 78 -4.49 1.24 -13.49
N ALA A 79 -3.86 1.31 -12.33
CA ALA A 79 -3.09 0.20 -11.76
C ALA A 79 -3.57 -0.05 -10.33
N PRO A 80 -4.63 -0.84 -10.15
CA PRO A 80 -4.99 -1.31 -8.82
C PRO A 80 -3.85 -2.15 -8.25
N THR A 81 -3.85 -2.33 -6.94
CA THR A 81 -2.81 -3.10 -6.26
C THR A 81 -2.56 -4.43 -6.96
N HIS A 82 -1.31 -4.70 -7.31
CA HIS A 82 -0.82 -5.92 -7.95
C HIS A 82 -1.23 -6.14 -9.42
N PHE A 83 -2.04 -5.28 -10.02
CA PHE A 83 -2.51 -5.45 -11.38
C PHE A 83 -2.26 -4.18 -12.19
N TYR A 84 -1.93 -4.36 -13.45
CA TYR A 84 -1.99 -3.32 -14.46
C TYR A 84 -3.26 -3.53 -15.29
N VAL A 85 -3.99 -2.45 -15.51
CA VAL A 85 -5.24 -2.52 -16.24
C VAL A 85 -5.21 -1.51 -17.37
N GLY A 86 -5.31 -1.98 -18.60
CA GLY A 86 -5.35 -1.15 -19.81
C GLY A 86 -6.58 -0.23 -19.87
N GLY A 87 -6.63 0.59 -20.91
CA GLY A 87 -7.57 1.71 -21.05
C GLY A 87 -9.04 1.36 -21.33
N ASP A 88 -9.49 0.14 -21.08
CA ASP A 88 -10.90 -0.23 -21.19
C ASP A 88 -11.71 0.42 -20.05
N PRO A 89 -12.85 1.11 -20.34
CA PRO A 89 -13.69 1.75 -19.32
C PRO A 89 -14.22 0.79 -18.25
N ILE A 90 -14.53 -0.46 -18.60
CA ILE A 90 -15.00 -1.49 -17.65
C ILE A 90 -13.87 -1.83 -16.67
N VAL A 91 -12.68 -1.99 -17.19
CA VAL A 91 -11.50 -2.28 -16.40
C VAL A 91 -11.15 -1.14 -15.45
N ARG A 92 -11.34 0.11 -15.89
CA ARG A 92 -11.21 1.29 -15.03
C ARG A 92 -12.21 1.27 -13.88
N ALA A 93 -13.46 0.98 -14.15
CA ALA A 93 -14.50 0.87 -13.11
C ALA A 93 -14.17 -0.22 -12.09
N VAL A 94 -13.71 -1.39 -12.54
CA VAL A 94 -13.23 -2.47 -11.66
C VAL A 94 -12.02 -2.03 -10.86
N ALA A 95 -11.06 -1.32 -11.46
CA ALA A 95 -9.88 -0.81 -10.78
C ALA A 95 -10.22 0.23 -9.70
N GLU A 96 -11.21 1.08 -9.93
CA GLU A 96 -11.71 2.02 -8.91
C GLU A 96 -12.46 1.27 -7.80
N PHE A 97 -13.21 0.22 -8.13
CA PHE A 97 -13.89 -0.64 -7.16
C PHE A 97 -12.89 -1.41 -6.28
N VAL A 98 -11.88 -2.03 -6.86
CA VAL A 98 -10.80 -2.74 -6.13
C VAL A 98 -9.95 -1.73 -5.35
N GLY A 99 -9.57 -0.64 -5.99
CA GLY A 99 -8.71 0.42 -5.43
C GLY A 99 -7.28 -0.02 -5.21
N GLY A 100 -6.45 0.90 -4.74
CA GLY A 100 -5.04 0.64 -4.48
C GLY A 100 -4.78 -0.23 -3.25
N CYS A 101 -5.57 -0.10 -2.19
CA CYS A 101 -5.47 -0.95 -0.99
C CYS A 101 -6.72 -1.81 -0.84
N GLY A 102 -6.55 -3.12 -0.95
CA GLY A 102 -7.63 -4.10 -0.84
C GLY A 102 -7.89 -4.63 0.56
N ALA A 103 -7.10 -4.24 1.56
CA ALA A 103 -7.20 -4.75 2.93
C ALA A 103 -8.60 -4.60 3.53
N GLY A 104 -9.24 -5.72 3.90
CA GLY A 104 -10.59 -5.77 4.44
C GLY A 104 -11.70 -5.34 3.46
N ARG A 105 -11.35 -5.07 2.20
CA ARG A 105 -12.26 -4.60 1.15
C ARG A 105 -12.49 -5.64 0.06
N VAL A 106 -11.43 -6.18 -0.50
CA VAL A 106 -11.45 -7.20 -1.57
C VAL A 106 -10.66 -8.45 -1.20
N TYR A 107 -9.87 -8.38 -0.14
CA TYR A 107 -9.20 -9.55 0.44
C TYR A 107 -9.06 -9.42 1.96
N ALA A 108 -8.79 -10.53 2.60
CA ALA A 108 -8.36 -10.68 3.98
C ALA A 108 -7.28 -11.77 4.04
N ALA A 109 -6.63 -11.91 5.18
CA ALA A 109 -5.67 -12.98 5.41
C ALA A 109 -6.09 -13.83 6.63
N VAL A 110 -5.64 -15.07 6.64
CA VAL A 110 -5.89 -16.02 7.74
C VAL A 110 -4.53 -16.39 8.34
N GLN A 111 -4.41 -16.24 9.64
CA GLN A 111 -3.24 -16.67 10.39
C GLN A 111 -3.25 -18.19 10.63
N PRO A 112 -2.11 -18.82 10.95
CA PRO A 112 -2.02 -20.28 11.13
C PRO A 112 -2.98 -20.84 12.21
N ASP A 113 -3.36 -20.03 13.19
CA ASP A 113 -4.32 -20.39 14.25
C ASP A 113 -5.80 -20.28 13.80
N GLY A 114 -6.05 -19.86 12.56
CA GLY A 114 -7.39 -19.63 12.02
C GLY A 114 -7.95 -18.23 12.28
N THR A 115 -7.15 -17.30 12.80
CA THR A 115 -7.57 -15.90 13.01
C THR A 115 -7.64 -15.16 11.68
N LEU A 116 -8.81 -14.57 11.37
CA LEU A 116 -9.00 -13.68 10.23
C LEU A 116 -8.43 -12.30 10.57
N ILE A 117 -7.65 -11.74 9.65
CA ILE A 117 -7.07 -10.38 9.73
C ILE A 117 -7.29 -9.62 8.42
N PRO A 118 -7.34 -8.27 8.41
CA PRO A 118 -7.62 -7.51 7.20
C PRO A 118 -6.54 -7.63 6.10
N CYS A 119 -5.28 -7.84 6.49
CA CYS A 119 -4.13 -7.92 5.60
C CYS A 119 -2.98 -8.64 6.31
N VAL A 120 -2.16 -9.39 5.58
CA VAL A 120 -0.97 -10.09 6.12
C VAL A 120 -0.01 -9.14 6.88
N PHE A 121 0.02 -7.86 6.49
CA PHE A 121 0.84 -6.83 7.12
C PHE A 121 0.11 -6.04 8.21
N MET A 122 -1.14 -6.39 8.53
CA MET A 122 -1.96 -5.70 9.53
C MET A 122 -2.60 -6.72 10.47
N PRO A 123 -1.85 -7.18 11.48
CA PRO A 123 -2.28 -8.26 12.38
C PRO A 123 -3.29 -7.77 13.44
N ILE A 124 -4.41 -7.24 12.98
CA ILE A 124 -5.55 -6.89 13.84
C ILE A 124 -6.57 -8.01 13.74
N PRO A 125 -6.86 -8.76 14.83
CA PRO A 125 -7.83 -9.83 14.81
C PRO A 125 -9.23 -9.33 14.45
N VAL A 126 -9.87 -9.99 13.48
CA VAL A 126 -11.28 -9.80 13.11
C VAL A 126 -12.15 -10.83 13.82
N GLY A 127 -11.68 -12.05 13.89
CA GLY A 127 -12.34 -13.17 14.54
C GLY A 127 -11.71 -14.49 14.12
N SER A 128 -12.17 -15.60 14.73
CA SER A 128 -11.65 -16.94 14.45
C SER A 128 -12.56 -17.71 13.49
N LEU A 129 -11.99 -18.19 12.39
CA LEU A 129 -12.68 -19.06 11.42
C LEU A 129 -12.97 -20.47 11.98
N ARG A 130 -12.42 -20.80 13.16
CA ARG A 130 -12.79 -22.02 13.89
C ARG A 130 -14.13 -21.89 14.63
N LYS A 131 -14.61 -20.65 14.84
CA LYS A 131 -15.83 -20.34 15.60
C LYS A 131 -16.91 -19.68 14.75
N HIS A 132 -16.53 -19.00 13.69
CA HIS A 132 -17.42 -18.22 12.84
C HIS A 132 -17.16 -18.50 11.37
N SER A 133 -18.15 -18.37 10.52
CA SER A 133 -17.96 -18.44 9.07
C SER A 133 -17.18 -17.22 8.56
N PHE A 134 -16.47 -17.38 7.44
CA PHE A 134 -15.82 -16.26 6.76
C PHE A 134 -16.83 -15.15 6.40
N TRP A 135 -17.98 -15.55 5.89
CA TRP A 135 -19.03 -14.62 5.48
C TRP A 135 -19.59 -13.79 6.64
N GLU A 136 -19.83 -14.42 7.79
CA GLU A 136 -20.22 -13.73 9.00
C GLU A 136 -19.20 -12.67 9.40
N LEU A 137 -17.93 -13.07 9.60
CA LEU A 137 -16.86 -12.13 9.96
C LEU A 137 -16.65 -11.05 8.92
N TRP A 138 -16.73 -11.42 7.63
CA TRP A 138 -16.55 -10.48 6.52
C TRP A 138 -17.63 -9.40 6.49
N THR A 139 -18.88 -9.75 6.74
CA THR A 139 -20.02 -8.84 6.63
C THR A 139 -20.32 -8.06 7.91
N THR A 140 -20.04 -8.64 9.09
CA THR A 140 -20.44 -8.05 10.37
C THR A 140 -19.33 -7.26 11.06
N SER A 141 -18.04 -7.54 10.78
CA SER A 141 -16.92 -6.90 11.46
C SER A 141 -16.95 -5.36 11.30
N PRO A 142 -16.97 -4.60 12.41
CA PRO A 142 -16.88 -3.15 12.38
C PRO A 142 -15.58 -2.65 11.73
N LEU A 143 -14.46 -3.35 11.98
CA LEU A 143 -13.16 -3.02 11.40
C LEU A 143 -13.18 -3.14 9.88
N LEU A 144 -13.68 -4.27 9.34
CA LEU A 144 -13.75 -4.47 7.90
C LEU A 144 -14.72 -3.50 7.23
N ARG A 145 -15.83 -3.18 7.87
CA ARG A 145 -16.79 -2.16 7.40
C ARG A 145 -16.12 -0.79 7.33
N SER A 146 -15.39 -0.37 8.37
CA SER A 146 -14.72 0.93 8.38
C SER A 146 -13.61 1.04 7.32
N LEU A 147 -12.90 -0.07 7.01
CA LEU A 147 -11.90 -0.11 5.94
C LEU A 147 -12.51 -0.01 4.53
N ARG A 148 -13.75 -0.48 4.35
CA ARG A 148 -14.48 -0.38 3.07
C ARG A 148 -14.95 1.03 2.77
N ASP A 149 -15.34 1.77 3.78
CA ASP A 149 -15.75 3.16 3.64
C ASP A 149 -14.55 4.09 3.59
N ARG A 150 -14.21 4.54 2.39
CA ARG A 150 -13.09 5.47 2.16
C ARG A 150 -13.36 6.87 2.73
N GLY A 151 -14.58 7.21 3.06
CA GLY A 151 -14.96 8.44 3.76
C GLY A 151 -14.43 8.48 5.19
N ASN A 152 -14.26 7.33 5.83
CA ASN A 152 -13.74 7.22 7.20
C ASN A 152 -12.22 7.46 7.31
N LEU A 153 -11.50 7.54 6.18
CA LEU A 153 -10.06 7.76 6.21
C LEU A 153 -9.72 9.15 6.76
N LYS A 154 -8.73 9.20 7.63
CA LYS A 154 -8.27 10.43 8.27
C LYS A 154 -7.24 11.19 7.41
N GLY A 155 -6.98 12.44 7.77
CA GLY A 155 -6.04 13.31 7.10
C GLY A 155 -6.38 13.57 5.65
N TYR A 156 -5.36 13.71 4.78
CA TYR A 156 -5.61 13.96 3.37
C TYR A 156 -6.22 12.74 2.65
N CYS A 157 -5.96 11.52 3.12
CA CYS A 157 -6.50 10.32 2.49
C CYS A 157 -8.04 10.33 2.38
N GLY A 158 -8.75 10.85 3.40
CA GLY A 158 -10.22 10.90 3.42
C GLY A 158 -10.84 11.93 2.47
N ARG A 159 -10.12 13.01 2.15
CA ARG A 159 -10.55 14.09 1.25
C ARG A 159 -9.85 14.09 -0.11
N CYS A 160 -8.97 13.12 -0.34
CA CYS A 160 -8.21 13.01 -1.58
C CYS A 160 -9.14 12.67 -2.76
N PRO A 161 -9.04 13.36 -3.90
CA PRO A 161 -9.83 13.01 -5.09
C PRO A 161 -9.50 11.60 -5.62
N TYR A 162 -8.33 11.06 -5.27
CA TYR A 162 -7.90 9.71 -5.65
C TYR A 162 -8.18 8.65 -4.56
N ARG A 163 -9.00 8.95 -3.54
CA ARG A 163 -9.21 8.05 -2.40
C ARG A 163 -9.74 6.66 -2.81
N ASN A 164 -10.57 6.60 -3.85
CA ASN A 164 -11.13 5.33 -4.33
C ASN A 164 -10.10 4.51 -5.12
N VAL A 165 -9.24 5.16 -5.89
CA VAL A 165 -8.17 4.51 -6.68
C VAL A 165 -6.96 4.14 -5.83
N CYS A 166 -6.63 4.94 -4.81
CA CYS A 166 -5.46 4.76 -3.96
C CYS A 166 -5.82 4.28 -2.56
N GLY A 167 -6.47 5.12 -1.77
CA GLY A 167 -6.83 4.87 -0.38
C GLY A 167 -5.65 4.80 0.60
N GLY A 168 -4.40 4.91 0.14
CA GLY A 168 -3.19 4.73 0.95
C GLY A 168 -3.03 3.32 1.51
N CYS A 169 -1.83 2.93 1.92
CA CYS A 169 -1.60 1.63 2.55
C CYS A 169 -2.14 1.61 3.99
N ARG A 170 -3.21 0.87 4.23
CA ARG A 170 -3.83 0.78 5.55
C ARG A 170 -2.96 0.05 6.57
N ALA A 171 -2.21 -0.95 6.10
CA ALA A 171 -1.24 -1.65 6.93
C ALA A 171 -0.07 -0.74 7.34
N ARG A 172 0.42 0.12 6.43
CA ARG A 172 1.47 1.10 6.77
C ARG A 172 0.95 2.19 7.72
N ALA A 173 -0.25 2.71 7.49
CA ALA A 173 -0.90 3.62 8.42
C ALA A 173 -1.00 3.00 9.84
N TYR A 174 -1.45 1.76 9.93
CA TYR A 174 -1.48 1.03 11.20
C TYR A 174 -0.09 0.80 11.79
N GLY A 175 0.88 0.44 10.96
CA GLY A 175 2.24 0.19 11.41
C GLY A 175 2.87 1.39 12.11
N TYR A 176 2.69 2.58 11.55
CA TYR A 176 3.21 3.83 12.10
C TYR A 176 2.35 4.43 13.23
N PHE A 177 1.02 4.43 13.07
CA PHE A 177 0.12 5.19 13.96
C PHE A 177 -0.77 4.31 14.84
N ARG A 178 -0.72 2.99 14.71
CA ARG A 178 -1.64 2.04 15.38
C ARG A 178 -3.12 2.30 15.06
N ASP A 179 -3.38 2.99 13.96
CA ASP A 179 -4.70 3.31 13.46
C ASP A 179 -4.77 3.00 11.96
N PRO A 180 -5.57 2.00 11.54
CA PRO A 180 -5.68 1.63 10.13
C PRO A 180 -6.40 2.69 9.28
N LEU A 181 -7.09 3.64 9.90
CA LEU A 181 -7.76 4.76 9.22
C LEU A 181 -6.88 6.01 9.15
N ALA A 182 -5.74 6.04 9.84
CA ALA A 182 -4.80 7.16 9.81
C ALA A 182 -4.33 7.47 8.37
N PRO A 183 -3.86 8.69 8.10
CA PRO A 183 -3.26 9.01 6.80
C PRO A 183 -2.04 8.11 6.55
N ASP A 184 -1.87 7.67 5.30
CA ASP A 184 -0.65 6.95 4.92
C ASP A 184 0.53 7.94 4.87
N PRO A 185 1.55 7.80 5.76
CA PRO A 185 2.62 8.78 5.88
C PRO A 185 3.56 8.82 4.67
N GLY A 186 3.65 7.73 3.89
CA GLY A 186 4.49 7.67 2.71
C GLY A 186 3.86 8.24 1.43
N CYS A 187 2.85 9.09 1.55
CA CYS A 187 2.25 9.81 0.43
C CYS A 187 2.68 11.29 0.47
N VAL A 188 3.08 11.87 -0.66
CA VAL A 188 3.49 13.29 -0.77
C VAL A 188 2.44 14.24 -0.20
N TYR A 189 1.15 13.94 -0.35
CA TYR A 189 0.07 14.74 0.23
C TYR A 189 -0.04 14.64 1.77
N ASN A 190 0.65 13.67 2.35
CA ASN A 190 0.72 13.44 3.79
C ASN A 190 2.14 13.67 4.35
N ALA A 191 3.06 14.28 3.62
CA ALA A 191 4.45 14.48 4.00
C ALA A 191 4.63 15.13 5.40
N ARG A 192 3.69 15.98 5.84
CA ARG A 192 3.70 16.53 7.19
C ARG A 192 3.66 15.48 8.32
N TYR A 193 3.06 14.32 8.05
CA TYR A 193 3.03 13.22 9.02
C TYR A 193 4.34 12.45 9.02
N TRP A 194 5.00 12.35 7.87
CA TRP A 194 6.33 11.76 7.74
C TRP A 194 7.37 12.54 8.54
N LYS A 195 7.41 13.87 8.40
CA LYS A 195 8.32 14.74 9.16
C LYS A 195 8.23 14.55 10.67
N LYS A 196 7.01 14.31 11.20
CA LYS A 196 6.82 14.00 12.62
C LYS A 196 7.39 12.64 13.03
N LEU A 197 7.38 11.67 12.12
CA LEU A 197 7.94 10.34 12.35
C LEU A 197 9.47 10.36 12.29
N GLU A 198 10.05 11.13 11.36
CA GLU A 198 11.51 11.28 11.21
C GLU A 198 12.15 11.78 12.52
N ALA A 199 11.61 12.82 13.12
CA ALA A 199 12.10 13.32 14.40
C ALA A 199 12.16 12.22 15.47
N THR A 200 11.13 11.38 15.55
CA THR A 200 11.07 10.24 16.49
C THR A 200 12.04 9.10 16.12
N HIS A 201 12.33 8.94 14.84
CA HIS A 201 13.25 7.89 14.35
C HIS A 201 14.71 8.29 14.53
N GLU A 202 15.04 9.55 14.35
CA GLU A 202 16.38 10.09 14.52
C GLU A 202 16.81 10.02 15.99
N GLU A 203 15.93 10.35 16.91
CA GLU A 203 16.16 10.19 18.36
C GLU A 203 16.48 8.73 18.73
N LYS A 204 15.73 7.77 18.16
CA LYS A 204 15.95 6.35 18.39
C LYS A 204 17.23 5.81 17.73
N ARG A 205 17.66 6.39 16.61
CA ARG A 205 18.91 6.05 15.93
C ARG A 205 20.12 6.52 16.72
N VAL A 206 20.09 7.75 17.21
CA VAL A 206 21.16 8.33 18.03
C VAL A 206 21.31 7.54 19.33
N SER A 207 20.21 7.19 20.00
CA SER A 207 20.28 6.42 21.26
C SER A 207 20.83 4.99 21.08
N ARG A 208 20.68 4.36 19.90
CA ARG A 208 21.26 3.03 19.63
C ARG A 208 22.76 3.07 19.32
N VAL A 209 23.24 4.15 18.69
CA VAL A 209 24.68 4.33 18.38
C VAL A 209 25.50 4.63 19.64
N GLN A 210 24.88 5.16 20.70
CA GLN A 210 25.55 5.44 21.97
C GLN A 210 25.67 4.21 22.91
N ILE A 211 25.06 3.06 22.55
CA ILE A 211 25.03 1.83 23.36
C ILE A 211 25.97 0.74 22.77
N THR A 212 26.55 0.99 21.60
CA THR A 212 27.58 0.14 20.96
C THR A 212 28.92 0.79 21.05
#